data_4c741643342f207659cd87e73aa90e86
#
_entry.id   4c741643342f207659cd87e73aa90e86
#
_cell.length_a   1.000
_cell.length_b   1.000
_cell.length_c   1.000
_cell.angle_alpha   90.00
_cell.angle_beta   90.00
_cell.angle_gamma   90.00
#
_symmetry.space_group_name_H-M   'P 1'
#
loop_
_entity.id
_entity.type
_entity.pdbx_description
1 polymer ?
#
loop_
_entity_poly.entity_id
_entity_poly.type
_entity_poly.pdbx_seq_one_letter_code
_entity_poly.pdbx_strand_id
1 'polypeptide(L)'
;MSDEITVRAATSWRDRRRFQRLPWTIYANDPNWVPPILSQERLLLGWGRHPFFDHAEMVTFLAERRGKVAGRIAVFVNDVHNAKYDEKRGFFGFFECVDDLAVARKLFDAGRAWLLQRGMTAWRGPVNPSLNYTCGLLIDGFSSPPVFLTTYNPPYYAALIEACGFAKAQDLYAYEMDVALLAKLVDRYKPAVMSSLDGDDICGAAIRPVAVRRRNQDVSSKSTTARSTARGASPRCRRAR
;
A
#
# COMPACT_ATOMS: atom_id res chain seq x y z
N MET A 1 -34.14 0.51 -17.33
CA MET A 1 -32.92 1.11 -16.74
C MET A 1 -31.73 0.44 -17.42
N SER A 2 -30.87 1.22 -18.07
CA SER A 2 -29.70 0.69 -18.81
C SER A 2 -28.75 -0.03 -17.86
N ASP A 3 -28.22 -1.16 -18.30
CA ASP A 3 -27.19 -1.93 -17.57
C ASP A 3 -25.79 -1.31 -17.74
N GLU A 4 -25.76 -0.07 -18.21
CA GLU A 4 -24.56 0.67 -18.52
C GLU A 4 -23.79 1.03 -17.25
N ILE A 5 -22.48 0.77 -17.27
CA ILE A 5 -21.55 1.13 -16.20
C ILE A 5 -20.99 2.52 -16.52
N THR A 6 -21.24 3.47 -15.63
CA THR A 6 -20.69 4.83 -15.72
C THR A 6 -19.60 5.01 -14.67
N VAL A 7 -18.49 5.66 -15.06
CA VAL A 7 -17.40 6.01 -14.14
C VAL A 7 -17.21 7.52 -14.14
N ARG A 8 -17.12 8.10 -12.96
CA ARG A 8 -16.92 9.54 -12.80
C ARG A 8 -16.09 9.87 -11.58
N ALA A 9 -15.46 11.04 -11.59
CA ALA A 9 -14.71 11.53 -10.43
C ALA A 9 -15.66 11.87 -9.27
N ALA A 10 -15.25 11.50 -8.06
CA ALA A 10 -16.01 11.75 -6.82
C ALA A 10 -15.68 13.16 -6.28
N THR A 11 -16.24 14.20 -6.88
CA THR A 11 -15.93 15.59 -6.54
C THR A 11 -16.87 16.20 -5.49
N SER A 12 -18.16 15.84 -5.54
CA SER A 12 -19.14 16.37 -4.60
C SER A 12 -19.04 15.71 -3.21
N TRP A 13 -19.57 16.39 -2.16
CA TRP A 13 -19.62 15.82 -0.83
C TRP A 13 -20.46 14.52 -0.77
N ARG A 14 -21.50 14.43 -1.61
CA ARG A 14 -22.36 13.22 -1.74
C ARG A 14 -21.56 12.06 -2.33
N ASP A 15 -20.75 12.32 -3.35
CA ASP A 15 -19.90 11.31 -3.97
C ASP A 15 -18.81 10.83 -3.02
N ARG A 16 -18.16 11.76 -2.30
CA ARG A 16 -17.18 11.42 -1.28
C ARG A 16 -17.77 10.54 -0.18
N ARG A 17 -18.99 10.83 0.25
CA ARG A 17 -19.72 9.97 1.21
C ARG A 17 -20.05 8.60 0.64
N ARG A 18 -20.49 8.52 -0.63
CA ARG A 18 -20.79 7.24 -1.31
C ARG A 18 -19.48 6.44 -1.51
N PHE A 19 -18.39 7.11 -1.86
CA PHE A 19 -17.07 6.51 -1.95
C PHE A 19 -16.66 5.84 -0.64
N GLN A 20 -16.70 6.56 0.46
CA GLN A 20 -16.36 6.01 1.77
C GLN A 20 -17.28 4.89 2.23
N ARG A 21 -18.55 4.91 1.86
CA ARG A 21 -19.56 3.95 2.34
C ARG A 21 -19.65 2.66 1.53
N LEU A 22 -19.07 2.58 0.35
CA LEU A 22 -19.11 1.37 -0.47
C LEU A 22 -18.61 0.10 0.26
N PRO A 23 -17.53 0.13 1.06
CA PRO A 23 -17.05 -1.06 1.76
C PRO A 23 -18.13 -1.73 2.64
N TRP A 24 -19.00 -0.93 3.30
CA TRP A 24 -20.10 -1.49 4.11
C TRP A 24 -21.08 -2.34 3.31
N THR A 25 -21.18 -2.10 2.00
CA THR A 25 -22.02 -2.92 1.12
C THR A 25 -21.26 -4.18 0.68
N ILE A 26 -19.98 -4.08 0.39
CA ILE A 26 -19.16 -5.20 -0.08
C ILE A 26 -18.94 -6.21 1.06
N TYR A 27 -18.62 -5.72 2.25
CA TYR A 27 -18.30 -6.55 3.41
C TYR A 27 -19.47 -6.79 4.37
N ALA A 28 -20.72 -6.57 3.93
CA ALA A 28 -21.91 -6.63 4.81
C ALA A 28 -22.05 -7.95 5.58
N ASN A 29 -21.56 -9.05 5.01
CA ASN A 29 -21.67 -10.40 5.59
C ASN A 29 -20.29 -10.98 6.00
N ASP A 30 -19.26 -10.16 6.05
CA ASP A 30 -17.92 -10.61 6.42
C ASP A 30 -17.64 -10.28 7.90
N PRO A 31 -17.59 -11.31 8.79
CA PRO A 31 -17.38 -11.11 10.22
C PRO A 31 -15.96 -10.65 10.57
N ASN A 32 -15.00 -10.84 9.68
CA ASN A 32 -13.60 -10.47 9.89
C ASN A 32 -13.30 -9.05 9.45
N TRP A 33 -14.19 -8.42 8.69
CA TRP A 33 -13.94 -7.08 8.20
C TRP A 33 -13.98 -6.03 9.30
N VAL A 34 -12.96 -5.19 9.38
CA VAL A 34 -12.88 -4.07 10.31
C VAL A 34 -13.09 -2.75 9.56
N PRO A 35 -14.15 -1.99 9.89
CA PRO A 35 -14.42 -0.71 9.24
C PRO A 35 -13.29 0.30 9.43
N PRO A 36 -12.92 1.08 8.39
CA PRO A 36 -11.95 2.14 8.54
C PRO A 36 -12.48 3.31 9.37
N ILE A 37 -11.57 4.05 10.01
CA ILE A 37 -11.89 5.32 10.67
C ILE A 37 -12.11 6.38 9.59
N LEU A 38 -13.37 6.76 9.35
CA LEU A 38 -13.76 7.63 8.24
C LEU A 38 -13.06 9.00 8.24
N SER A 39 -12.78 9.57 9.40
CA SER A 39 -12.05 10.84 9.51
C SER A 39 -10.60 10.70 9.03
N GLN A 40 -9.94 9.60 9.37
CA GLN A 40 -8.58 9.30 8.91
C GLN A 40 -8.56 9.00 7.40
N GLU A 41 -9.49 8.17 6.92
CA GLU A 41 -9.61 7.88 5.49
C GLU A 41 -9.80 9.16 4.65
N ARG A 42 -10.58 10.14 5.16
CA ARG A 42 -10.75 11.45 4.50
C ARG A 42 -9.43 12.20 4.32
N LEU A 43 -8.56 12.18 5.32
CA LEU A 43 -7.24 12.81 5.25
C LEU A 43 -6.36 12.10 4.21
N LEU A 44 -6.35 10.76 4.23
CA LEU A 44 -5.58 9.94 3.30
C LEU A 44 -6.09 10.02 1.85
N LEU A 45 -7.36 10.41 1.64
CA LEU A 45 -7.95 10.68 0.32
C LEU A 45 -7.74 12.12 -0.16
N GLY A 46 -7.00 12.95 0.58
CA GLY A 46 -6.78 14.35 0.22
C GLY A 46 -8.01 15.25 0.37
N TRP A 47 -9.02 14.81 1.13
CA TRP A 47 -10.22 15.61 1.40
C TRP A 47 -10.11 16.44 2.69
N GLY A 48 -8.92 16.56 3.22
CA GLY A 48 -8.48 17.39 4.33
C GLY A 48 -6.98 17.65 4.20
N ARG A 49 -6.45 18.48 5.08
CA ARG A 49 -5.01 18.80 5.05
C ARG A 49 -4.19 17.58 5.52
N HIS A 50 -3.30 17.12 4.66
CA HIS A 50 -2.37 16.06 4.98
C HIS A 50 -1.03 16.30 4.24
N PRO A 51 0.15 16.20 4.89
CA PRO A 51 1.46 16.55 4.30
C PRO A 51 1.81 15.78 3.03
N PHE A 52 1.27 14.57 2.84
CA PHE A 52 1.47 13.79 1.63
C PHE A 52 1.07 14.57 0.36
N PHE A 53 0.01 15.39 0.44
CA PHE A 53 -0.51 16.15 -0.70
C PHE A 53 0.22 17.48 -0.97
N ASP A 54 1.28 17.78 -0.21
CA ASP A 54 2.18 18.89 -0.55
C ASP A 54 3.02 18.56 -1.81
N HIS A 55 3.10 17.25 -2.17
CA HIS A 55 3.90 16.73 -3.30
C HIS A 55 3.23 15.54 -4.00
N ALA A 56 1.93 15.41 -3.89
CA ALA A 56 1.17 14.37 -4.56
C ALA A 56 -0.19 14.89 -5.03
N GLU A 57 -0.62 14.41 -6.19
CA GLU A 57 -1.94 14.67 -6.73
C GLU A 57 -2.75 13.38 -6.74
N MET A 58 -4.02 13.44 -6.35
CA MET A 58 -4.93 12.30 -6.30
C MET A 58 -6.29 12.62 -6.90
N VAL A 59 -6.86 11.65 -7.59
CA VAL A 59 -8.26 11.63 -8.02
C VAL A 59 -8.94 10.39 -7.48
N THR A 60 -10.22 10.52 -7.16
CA THR A 60 -11.07 9.40 -6.73
C THR A 60 -12.17 9.18 -7.75
N PHE A 61 -12.39 7.93 -8.17
CA PHE A 61 -13.43 7.54 -9.12
C PHE A 61 -14.45 6.62 -8.46
N LEU A 62 -15.70 6.80 -8.87
CA LEU A 62 -16.82 5.91 -8.56
C LEU A 62 -17.33 5.28 -9.84
N ALA A 63 -17.53 3.97 -9.81
CA ALA A 63 -18.29 3.25 -10.82
C ALA A 63 -19.72 3.01 -10.33
N GLU A 64 -20.68 3.32 -11.17
CA GLU A 64 -22.11 3.12 -10.91
C GLU A 64 -22.72 2.22 -11.95
N ARG A 65 -23.55 1.27 -11.52
CA ARG A 65 -24.36 0.40 -12.35
C ARG A 65 -25.79 0.45 -11.87
N ARG A 66 -26.74 0.70 -12.75
CA ARG A 66 -28.18 0.84 -12.42
C ARG A 66 -28.44 1.83 -11.30
N GLY A 67 -27.65 2.93 -11.23
CA GLY A 67 -27.78 3.98 -10.20
C GLY A 67 -27.20 3.62 -8.82
N LYS A 68 -26.62 2.43 -8.67
CA LYS A 68 -25.93 2.01 -7.43
C LYS A 68 -24.41 2.05 -7.63
N VAL A 69 -23.70 2.47 -6.57
CA VAL A 69 -22.21 2.37 -6.60
C VAL A 69 -21.82 0.91 -6.56
N ALA A 70 -21.03 0.50 -7.54
CA ALA A 70 -20.55 -0.86 -7.72
C ALA A 70 -19.02 -0.97 -7.53
N GLY A 71 -18.29 0.17 -7.58
CA GLY A 71 -16.86 0.17 -7.36
C GLY A 71 -16.31 1.57 -7.10
N ARG A 72 -15.11 1.61 -6.49
CA ARG A 72 -14.35 2.82 -6.21
C ARG A 72 -12.86 2.59 -6.41
N ILE A 73 -12.12 3.63 -6.75
CA ILE A 73 -10.67 3.63 -6.82
C ILE A 73 -10.13 5.03 -6.58
N ALA A 74 -9.02 5.15 -5.87
CA ALA A 74 -8.20 6.36 -5.85
C ALA A 74 -6.96 6.13 -6.72
N VAL A 75 -6.59 7.13 -7.51
CA VAL A 75 -5.41 7.09 -8.38
C VAL A 75 -4.59 8.34 -8.13
N PHE A 76 -3.28 8.21 -8.01
CA PHE A 76 -2.43 9.32 -7.63
C PHE A 76 -1.02 9.24 -8.22
N VAL A 77 -0.36 10.40 -8.25
CA VAL A 77 1.06 10.58 -8.57
C VAL A 77 1.76 11.15 -7.36
N ASN A 78 2.95 10.65 -7.05
CA ASN A 78 3.80 11.15 -5.98
C ASN A 78 5.12 11.63 -6.60
N ASP A 79 5.30 12.95 -6.65
CA ASP A 79 6.43 13.58 -7.31
C ASP A 79 7.76 13.30 -6.60
N VAL A 80 7.73 13.23 -5.26
CA VAL A 80 8.93 12.88 -4.47
C VAL A 80 9.37 11.44 -4.75
N HIS A 81 8.42 10.51 -4.90
CA HIS A 81 8.75 9.14 -5.28
C HIS A 81 9.38 9.09 -6.67
N ASN A 82 8.74 9.73 -7.65
CA ASN A 82 9.18 9.71 -9.04
C ASN A 82 10.55 10.39 -9.20
N ALA A 83 10.78 11.50 -8.52
CA ALA A 83 12.07 12.18 -8.51
C ALA A 83 13.18 11.34 -7.84
N LYS A 84 12.84 10.65 -6.72
CA LYS A 84 13.81 9.82 -5.98
C LYS A 84 14.29 8.61 -6.75
N TYR A 85 13.38 7.97 -7.51
CA TYR A 85 13.67 6.71 -8.21
C TYR A 85 13.84 6.89 -9.72
N ASP A 86 13.78 8.12 -10.23
CA ASP A 86 13.80 8.46 -11.65
C ASP A 86 12.76 7.66 -12.46
N GLU A 87 11.53 7.62 -11.94
CA GLU A 87 10.42 6.86 -12.50
C GLU A 87 9.29 7.78 -12.98
N LYS A 88 8.48 7.30 -13.93
CA LYS A 88 7.20 7.87 -14.33
C LYS A 88 6.08 6.94 -13.89
N ARG A 89 5.92 6.80 -12.57
CA ARG A 89 5.03 5.84 -11.97
C ARG A 89 3.84 6.51 -11.29
N GLY A 90 2.64 6.08 -11.65
CA GLY A 90 1.43 6.33 -10.90
C GLY A 90 1.13 5.25 -9.88
N PHE A 91 0.15 5.51 -9.05
CA PHE A 91 -0.30 4.58 -8.02
C PHE A 91 -1.82 4.50 -8.00
N PHE A 92 -2.34 3.37 -7.51
CA PHE A 92 -3.76 3.26 -7.17
C PHE A 92 -3.93 2.68 -5.76
N GLY A 93 -5.03 3.03 -5.13
CA GLY A 93 -5.40 2.53 -3.81
C GLY A 93 -6.89 2.70 -3.55
N PHE A 94 -7.33 2.40 -2.34
CA PHE A 94 -8.74 2.46 -1.93
C PHE A 94 -9.68 1.76 -2.93
N PHE A 95 -9.14 0.74 -3.59
CA PHE A 95 -9.88 -0.04 -4.57
C PHE A 95 -10.89 -0.92 -3.85
N GLU A 96 -12.14 -0.75 -4.22
CA GLU A 96 -13.24 -1.60 -3.80
C GLU A 96 -14.15 -1.83 -4.98
N CYS A 97 -14.53 -3.07 -5.21
CA CYS A 97 -15.35 -3.44 -6.35
C CYS A 97 -16.22 -4.65 -6.00
N VAL A 98 -17.47 -4.64 -6.43
CA VAL A 98 -18.25 -5.87 -6.46
C VAL A 98 -17.57 -6.89 -7.38
N ASP A 99 -17.86 -8.19 -7.22
CA ASP A 99 -17.29 -9.23 -8.08
C ASP A 99 -17.85 -9.11 -9.51
N ASP A 100 -17.32 -8.12 -10.22
CA ASP A 100 -17.73 -7.78 -11.60
C ASP A 100 -16.54 -7.20 -12.37
N LEU A 101 -16.01 -7.99 -13.29
CA LEU A 101 -14.86 -7.62 -14.10
C LEU A 101 -15.11 -6.38 -14.98
N ALA A 102 -16.34 -6.18 -15.45
CA ALA A 102 -16.66 -5.03 -16.29
C ALA A 102 -16.60 -3.72 -15.47
N VAL A 103 -17.03 -3.75 -14.21
CA VAL A 103 -16.91 -2.61 -13.28
C VAL A 103 -15.44 -2.32 -13.00
N ALA A 104 -14.65 -3.35 -12.68
CA ALA A 104 -13.23 -3.19 -12.38
C ALA A 104 -12.48 -2.61 -13.59
N ARG A 105 -12.68 -3.15 -14.78
CA ARG A 105 -12.06 -2.64 -16.03
C ARG A 105 -12.36 -1.17 -16.25
N LYS A 106 -13.60 -0.75 -16.12
CA LYS A 106 -13.99 0.65 -16.30
C LYS A 106 -13.30 1.57 -15.27
N LEU A 107 -13.14 1.14 -14.03
CA LEU A 107 -12.40 1.90 -12.99
C LEU A 107 -10.92 2.01 -13.37
N PHE A 108 -10.29 0.91 -13.74
CA PHE A 108 -8.88 0.92 -14.14
C PHE A 108 -8.66 1.69 -15.44
N ASP A 109 -9.57 1.64 -16.40
CA ASP A 109 -9.49 2.44 -17.64
C ASP A 109 -9.54 3.94 -17.33
N ALA A 110 -10.44 4.38 -16.44
CA ALA A 110 -10.51 5.77 -15.99
C ALA A 110 -9.23 6.21 -15.27
N GLY A 111 -8.72 5.36 -14.38
CA GLY A 111 -7.45 5.61 -13.68
C GLY A 111 -6.26 5.69 -14.62
N ARG A 112 -6.19 4.77 -15.59
CA ARG A 112 -5.14 4.75 -16.62
C ARG A 112 -5.18 6.02 -17.47
N ALA A 113 -6.35 6.45 -17.93
CA ALA A 113 -6.50 7.66 -18.71
C ALA A 113 -6.00 8.89 -17.94
N TRP A 114 -6.32 9.01 -16.66
CA TRP A 114 -5.88 10.10 -15.80
C TRP A 114 -4.36 10.11 -15.60
N LEU A 115 -3.73 8.93 -15.41
CA LEU A 115 -2.28 8.78 -15.26
C LEU A 115 -1.52 9.09 -16.55
N LEU A 116 -2.04 8.65 -17.69
CA LEU A 116 -1.45 8.94 -19.02
C LEU A 116 -1.41 10.45 -19.30
N GLN A 117 -2.48 11.20 -18.94
CA GLN A 117 -2.50 12.66 -19.06
C GLN A 117 -1.42 13.36 -18.24
N ARG A 118 -0.88 12.69 -17.22
CA ARG A 118 0.22 13.17 -16.37
C ARG A 118 1.59 12.60 -16.74
N GLY A 119 1.67 11.94 -17.89
CA GLY A 119 2.91 11.38 -18.41
C GLY A 119 3.40 10.12 -17.68
N MET A 120 2.54 9.48 -16.88
CA MET A 120 2.91 8.23 -16.22
C MET A 120 2.87 7.08 -17.22
N THR A 121 3.90 6.24 -17.19
CA THR A 121 4.06 5.10 -18.11
C THR A 121 3.78 3.75 -17.44
N ALA A 122 3.80 3.70 -16.13
CA ALA A 122 3.49 2.53 -15.32
C ALA A 122 2.72 2.94 -14.07
N TRP A 123 2.05 1.99 -13.43
CA TRP A 123 1.43 2.20 -12.14
C TRP A 123 1.52 0.97 -11.25
N ARG A 124 1.39 1.19 -9.94
CA ARG A 124 1.51 0.17 -8.90
C ARG A 124 0.41 0.36 -7.85
N GLY A 125 -0.04 -0.73 -7.28
CA GLY A 125 -1.01 -0.73 -6.18
C GLY A 125 -1.45 -2.13 -5.79
N PRO A 126 -2.41 -2.22 -4.86
CA PRO A 126 -3.02 -1.09 -4.15
C PRO A 126 -2.11 -0.51 -3.07
N VAL A 127 -2.18 0.83 -2.87
CA VAL A 127 -1.42 1.59 -1.87
C VAL A 127 -2.31 2.73 -1.34
N ASN A 128 -2.41 2.94 -0.02
CA ASN A 128 -3.36 3.87 0.60
C ASN A 128 -2.70 4.94 1.49
N PRO A 129 -2.21 6.05 0.99
CA PRO A 129 -1.66 6.38 -0.31
C PRO A 129 -0.15 6.12 -0.44
N SER A 130 0.52 5.59 0.59
CA SER A 130 1.94 5.25 0.55
C SER A 130 2.22 3.92 1.23
N LEU A 131 3.45 3.40 1.08
CA LEU A 131 3.89 2.17 1.74
C LEU A 131 3.92 2.26 3.28
N ASN A 132 3.80 3.47 3.84
CA ASN A 132 3.71 3.70 5.29
C ASN A 132 2.29 3.49 5.83
N TYR A 133 1.32 3.22 4.96
CA TYR A 133 -0.07 2.92 5.29
C TYR A 133 -0.43 1.53 4.75
N THR A 134 -1.72 1.21 4.71
CA THR A 134 -2.20 -0.06 4.16
C THR A 134 -1.81 -0.19 2.70
N CYS A 135 -1.10 -1.26 2.34
CA CYS A 135 -0.69 -1.53 0.96
C CYS A 135 -0.70 -3.03 0.66
N GLY A 136 -0.83 -3.36 -0.62
CA GLY A 136 -0.90 -4.73 -1.11
C GLY A 136 -2.30 -5.31 -1.09
N LEU A 137 -2.42 -6.53 -1.56
CA LEU A 137 -3.61 -7.36 -1.51
C LEU A 137 -3.41 -8.50 -0.50
N LEU A 138 -4.44 -8.78 0.28
CA LEU A 138 -4.51 -10.01 1.04
C LEU A 138 -4.68 -11.17 0.06
N ILE A 139 -3.78 -12.14 0.11
CA ILE A 139 -3.82 -13.36 -0.71
C ILE A 139 -3.89 -14.63 0.13
N ASP A 140 -3.61 -14.52 1.42
CA ASP A 140 -3.70 -15.56 2.41
C ASP A 140 -4.03 -14.97 3.78
N GLY A 141 -4.70 -15.73 4.67
CA GLY A 141 -5.10 -15.26 6.00
C GLY A 141 -6.50 -14.64 6.06
N PHE A 142 -7.42 -14.96 5.16
CA PHE A 142 -8.80 -14.45 5.12
C PHE A 142 -9.67 -14.86 6.32
N SER A 143 -9.22 -15.81 7.13
CA SER A 143 -9.97 -16.37 8.25
C SER A 143 -9.88 -15.55 9.54
N SER A 144 -9.10 -14.49 9.56
CA SER A 144 -8.88 -13.62 10.73
C SER A 144 -9.06 -12.15 10.39
N PRO A 145 -9.51 -11.32 11.34
CA PRO A 145 -9.60 -9.87 11.13
C PRO A 145 -8.20 -9.26 10.91
N PRO A 146 -8.11 -8.19 10.11
CA PRO A 146 -6.84 -7.50 9.89
C PRO A 146 -6.34 -6.83 11.18
N VAL A 147 -5.04 -6.87 11.41
CA VAL A 147 -4.40 -6.06 12.45
C VAL A 147 -4.11 -4.64 11.93
N PHE A 148 -3.64 -3.76 12.81
CA PHE A 148 -3.37 -2.36 12.46
C PHE A 148 -2.42 -2.23 11.26
N LEU A 149 -2.83 -1.44 10.26
CA LEU A 149 -2.12 -1.17 9.00
C LEU A 149 -1.94 -2.38 8.07
N THR A 150 -2.57 -3.52 8.33
CA THR A 150 -2.60 -4.62 7.37
C THR A 150 -3.76 -4.47 6.39
N THR A 151 -3.57 -5.03 5.20
CA THR A 151 -4.61 -5.03 4.16
C THR A 151 -5.68 -6.07 4.45
N TYR A 152 -6.90 -5.77 4.02
CA TYR A 152 -8.01 -6.74 4.00
C TYR A 152 -8.84 -6.50 2.73
N ASN A 153 -9.20 -7.56 2.06
CA ASN A 153 -10.02 -7.51 0.84
C ASN A 153 -10.71 -8.86 0.59
N PRO A 154 -11.79 -8.90 -0.21
CA PRO A 154 -12.38 -10.15 -0.64
C PRO A 154 -11.41 -11.02 -1.44
N PRO A 155 -11.53 -12.35 -1.35
CA PRO A 155 -10.62 -13.28 -2.05
C PRO A 155 -10.57 -13.10 -3.57
N TYR A 156 -11.66 -12.65 -4.19
CA TYR A 156 -11.74 -12.47 -5.65
C TYR A 156 -10.95 -11.26 -6.19
N TYR A 157 -10.44 -10.35 -5.33
CA TYR A 157 -9.75 -9.14 -5.81
C TYR A 157 -8.46 -9.44 -6.59
N ALA A 158 -7.69 -10.45 -6.18
CA ALA A 158 -6.47 -10.80 -6.89
C ALA A 158 -6.77 -11.17 -8.35
N ALA A 159 -7.71 -12.12 -8.55
CA ALA A 159 -8.13 -12.53 -9.88
C ALA A 159 -8.74 -11.38 -10.70
N LEU A 160 -9.52 -10.50 -10.05
CA LEU A 160 -10.15 -9.35 -10.69
C LEU A 160 -9.11 -8.34 -11.22
N ILE A 161 -8.10 -8.05 -10.40
CA ILE A 161 -7.02 -7.10 -10.75
C ILE A 161 -6.11 -7.70 -11.84
N GLU A 162 -5.76 -8.98 -11.73
CA GLU A 162 -4.98 -9.69 -12.76
C GLU A 162 -5.71 -9.74 -14.10
N ALA A 163 -7.03 -9.99 -14.10
CA ALA A 163 -7.86 -9.95 -15.29
C ALA A 163 -7.97 -8.54 -15.94
N CYS A 164 -7.62 -7.49 -15.18
CA CYS A 164 -7.47 -6.13 -15.68
C CYS A 164 -6.06 -5.81 -16.24
N GLY A 165 -5.16 -6.81 -16.32
CA GLY A 165 -3.84 -6.69 -16.93
C GLY A 165 -2.71 -6.34 -15.95
N PHE A 166 -2.94 -6.44 -14.66
CA PHE A 166 -1.88 -6.30 -13.66
C PHE A 166 -1.16 -7.62 -13.42
N ALA A 167 0.10 -7.52 -13.02
CA ALA A 167 0.90 -8.66 -12.58
C ALA A 167 1.44 -8.41 -11.17
N LYS A 168 1.65 -9.49 -10.44
CA LYS A 168 2.25 -9.44 -9.11
C LYS A 168 3.63 -8.77 -9.17
N ALA A 169 3.84 -7.76 -8.35
CA ALA A 169 5.11 -7.05 -8.28
C ALA A 169 6.01 -7.57 -7.15
N GLN A 170 5.43 -7.88 -5.98
CA GLN A 170 6.17 -8.30 -4.79
C GLN A 170 5.24 -8.98 -3.79
N ASP A 171 5.79 -9.92 -3.00
CA ASP A 171 5.12 -10.47 -1.83
C ASP A 171 5.46 -9.63 -0.59
N LEU A 172 4.44 -9.35 0.21
CA LEU A 172 4.56 -8.74 1.53
C LEU A 172 4.14 -9.77 2.56
N TYR A 173 4.97 -9.98 3.58
CA TYR A 173 4.70 -10.93 4.65
C TYR A 173 4.36 -10.18 5.94
N ALA A 174 3.24 -10.53 6.56
CA ALA A 174 2.95 -10.17 7.94
C ALA A 174 3.42 -11.30 8.85
N TYR A 175 4.07 -10.94 9.96
CA TYR A 175 4.56 -11.89 10.94
C TYR A 175 3.83 -11.66 12.25
N GLU A 176 3.30 -12.74 12.81
CA GLU A 176 2.77 -12.76 14.17
C GLU A 176 3.87 -13.23 15.14
N MET A 177 4.02 -12.53 16.25
CA MET A 177 5.00 -12.86 17.26
C MET A 177 4.36 -12.91 18.63
N ASP A 178 4.53 -14.03 19.33
CA ASP A 178 4.14 -14.18 20.72
C ASP A 178 4.97 -13.22 21.60
N VAL A 179 4.30 -12.54 22.54
CA VAL A 179 4.92 -11.62 23.50
C VAL A 179 6.01 -12.34 24.33
N ALA A 180 5.80 -13.62 24.70
CA ALA A 180 6.79 -14.42 25.40
C ALA A 180 8.04 -14.68 24.56
N LEU A 181 7.88 -14.87 23.25
CA LEU A 181 9.00 -14.99 22.33
C LEU A 181 9.72 -13.64 22.16
N LEU A 182 8.98 -12.55 22.08
CA LEU A 182 9.56 -11.20 22.02
C LEU A 182 10.41 -10.90 23.24
N ALA A 183 9.93 -11.22 24.46
CA ALA A 183 10.68 -11.05 25.68
C ALA A 183 12.03 -11.82 25.65
N LYS A 184 12.01 -13.09 25.22
CA LYS A 184 13.23 -13.89 25.06
C LYS A 184 14.20 -13.30 24.01
N LEU A 185 13.68 -12.75 22.93
CA LEU A 185 14.50 -12.10 21.92
C LEU A 185 15.13 -10.81 22.45
N VAL A 186 14.35 -9.98 23.16
CA VAL A 186 14.86 -8.76 23.81
C VAL A 186 15.98 -9.12 24.78
N ASP A 187 15.79 -10.08 25.68
CA ASP A 187 16.81 -10.52 26.64
C ASP A 187 18.07 -11.06 25.95
N ARG A 188 17.91 -11.80 24.86
CA ARG A 188 19.03 -12.33 24.06
C ARG A 188 19.85 -11.24 23.39
N TYR A 189 19.21 -10.18 22.88
CA TYR A 189 19.89 -9.12 22.13
C TYR A 189 20.23 -7.89 22.98
N LYS A 190 19.66 -7.77 24.19
CA LYS A 190 19.92 -6.67 25.12
C LYS A 190 21.42 -6.42 25.37
N PRO A 191 22.27 -7.44 25.60
CA PRO A 191 23.70 -7.21 25.79
C PRO A 191 24.38 -6.60 24.57
N ALA A 192 24.02 -7.03 23.36
CA ALA A 192 24.58 -6.51 22.11
C ALA A 192 24.10 -5.07 21.82
N VAL A 193 22.85 -4.75 22.17
CA VAL A 193 22.32 -3.39 22.04
C VAL A 193 22.97 -2.47 23.06
N MET A 194 23.09 -2.90 24.31
CA MET A 194 23.73 -2.11 25.37
C MET A 194 25.22 -1.85 25.08
N SER A 195 25.96 -2.85 24.61
CA SER A 195 27.35 -2.66 24.21
C SER A 195 27.55 -1.71 23.04
N SER A 196 26.52 -1.58 22.18
CA SER A 196 26.54 -0.61 21.07
C SER A 196 26.21 0.81 21.55
N LEU A 197 25.54 0.96 22.68
CA LEU A 197 25.18 2.26 23.29
C LEU A 197 26.29 2.82 24.19
N ASP A 198 27.16 1.95 24.73
CA ASP A 198 28.30 2.34 25.60
C ASP A 198 29.51 2.87 24.79
N GLY A 199 29.48 2.76 23.45
CA GLY A 199 30.46 3.39 22.58
C GLY A 199 30.05 4.82 22.23
N ASP A 200 30.95 5.76 22.40
CA ASP A 200 30.75 7.22 22.15
C ASP A 200 30.32 7.61 20.71
N ASP A 201 29.99 6.67 19.84
CA ASP A 201 29.59 6.88 18.45
C ASP A 201 28.16 6.39 18.16
N ILE A 202 27.17 7.14 18.61
CA ILE A 202 25.76 6.95 18.17
C ILE A 202 25.53 7.54 16.77
N CYS A 203 26.53 8.10 16.12
CA CYS A 203 26.45 8.56 14.75
C CYS A 203 26.76 7.42 13.77
N GLY A 204 25.73 6.71 13.31
CA GLY A 204 25.84 5.91 12.08
C GLY A 204 25.95 4.40 12.22
N ALA A 205 25.49 3.79 13.29
CA ALA A 205 25.33 2.34 13.33
C ALA A 205 24.25 1.90 12.32
N ALA A 206 24.69 1.55 11.12
CA ALA A 206 23.82 0.85 10.17
C ALA A 206 23.36 -0.46 10.82
N ILE A 207 22.07 -0.61 11.03
CA ILE A 207 21.46 -1.88 11.43
C ILE A 207 21.83 -2.89 10.34
N ARG A 208 22.80 -3.75 10.61
CA ARG A 208 23.08 -4.87 9.71
C ARG A 208 21.93 -5.84 9.83
N PRO A 209 21.27 -6.22 8.74
CA PRO A 209 20.22 -7.23 8.79
C PRO A 209 20.86 -8.53 9.32
N VAL A 210 20.34 -9.01 10.45
CA VAL A 210 20.69 -10.32 10.98
C VAL A 210 20.19 -11.35 9.97
N ALA A 211 21.09 -12.11 9.39
CA ALA A 211 20.74 -13.20 8.49
C ALA A 211 19.94 -14.24 9.29
N VAL A 212 18.63 -14.23 9.14
CA VAL A 212 17.77 -15.29 9.65
C VAL A 212 18.07 -16.54 8.84
N ARG A 213 18.74 -17.54 9.45
CA ARG A 213 18.96 -18.84 8.84
C ARG A 213 17.59 -19.48 8.60
N ARG A 214 17.12 -19.46 7.35
CA ARG A 214 15.95 -20.23 6.93
C ARG A 214 16.29 -21.72 7.11
N ARG A 215 15.45 -22.45 7.85
CA ARG A 215 15.38 -23.89 7.72
C ARG A 215 14.77 -24.17 6.35
N ASN A 216 15.52 -24.88 5.51
CA ASN A 216 15.15 -25.24 4.15
C ASN A 216 13.74 -25.83 4.08
N GLN A 217 12.88 -25.18 3.32
CA GLN A 217 11.98 -25.88 2.41
C GLN A 217 12.41 -25.46 1.01
N ASP A 218 12.85 -26.45 0.25
CA ASP A 218 13.33 -26.30 -1.11
C ASP A 218 12.25 -25.71 -2.02
N VAL A 219 12.44 -24.46 -2.44
CA VAL A 219 11.82 -23.95 -3.65
C VAL A 219 12.93 -23.19 -4.41
N SER A 220 13.38 -23.84 -5.47
CA SER A 220 14.30 -23.30 -6.45
C SER A 220 13.76 -22.02 -7.08
N SER A 221 14.40 -20.88 -6.81
CA SER A 221 14.29 -19.71 -7.68
C SER A 221 15.61 -18.95 -7.67
N LYS A 222 16.22 -18.89 -8.83
CA LYS A 222 17.43 -18.14 -9.11
C LYS A 222 17.15 -16.64 -8.95
N SER A 223 17.74 -15.99 -7.96
CA SER A 223 17.75 -14.54 -7.84
C SER A 223 19.07 -14.00 -8.32
N THR A 224 19.03 -13.16 -9.34
CA THR A 224 20.16 -12.40 -9.86
C THR A 224 20.46 -11.26 -8.90
N THR A 225 21.61 -11.31 -8.25
CA THR A 225 22.09 -10.26 -7.34
C THR A 225 22.81 -9.19 -8.15
N ALA A 226 22.24 -7.99 -8.22
CA ALA A 226 22.97 -6.82 -8.70
C ALA A 226 23.77 -6.22 -7.53
N ARG A 227 25.10 -6.27 -7.64
CA ARG A 227 26.01 -5.55 -6.74
C ARG A 227 26.03 -4.07 -7.11
N SER A 228 25.66 -3.22 -6.16
CA SER A 228 25.96 -1.79 -6.22
C SER A 228 27.16 -1.52 -5.34
N THR A 229 28.29 -1.19 -5.95
CA THR A 229 29.47 -0.64 -5.29
C THR A 229 29.32 0.88 -5.27
N ALA A 230 28.91 1.45 -4.14
CA ALA A 230 29.06 2.88 -3.89
C ALA A 230 30.18 3.09 -2.88
N ARG A 231 31.33 3.55 -3.36
CA ARG A 231 32.35 4.23 -2.55
C ARG A 231 31.87 5.68 -2.38
N GLY A 232 31.62 6.11 -1.17
CA GLY A 232 31.25 7.49 -0.86
C GLY A 232 31.78 7.90 0.50
N ALA A 233 32.55 8.95 0.52
CA ALA A 233 33.34 9.53 1.59
C ALA A 233 32.51 9.84 2.85
N SER A 234 33.12 9.58 3.99
CA SER A 234 32.64 9.91 5.33
C SER A 234 32.75 11.43 5.59
N PRO A 235 31.68 12.12 6.01
CA PRO A 235 31.81 13.51 6.49
C PRO A 235 32.29 13.49 7.96
N ARG A 236 33.37 14.18 8.22
CA ARG A 236 33.86 14.44 9.57
C ARG A 236 32.92 15.37 10.31
N CYS A 237 32.44 14.94 11.45
CA CYS A 237 31.67 15.77 12.39
C CYS A 237 32.63 16.79 13.04
N ARG A 238 32.37 18.10 12.88
CA ARG A 238 33.11 19.17 13.57
C ARG A 238 32.45 19.41 14.93
N ARG A 239 33.23 19.32 16.00
CA ARG A 239 32.84 19.80 17.33
C ARG A 239 32.66 21.30 17.27
N ALA A 240 31.51 21.79 17.75
CA ALA A 240 31.34 23.18 18.17
C ALA A 240 31.70 23.28 19.66
N ARG A 241 32.51 24.26 19.98
CA ARG A 241 32.80 24.69 21.35
C ARG A 241 31.63 25.53 21.87
#